data_5b022369ca9eacbf8023b2a348da2f94
#
_entry.id   5b022369ca9eacbf8023b2a348da2f94
#
_cell.length_a   1.000
_cell.length_b   1.000
_cell.length_c   1.000
_cell.angle_alpha   90.00
_cell.angle_beta   90.00
_cell.angle_gamma   90.00
#
_symmetry.space_group_name_H-M   'P 1'
#
loop_
_entity.id
_entity.type
_entity.pdbx_description
1 polymer ?
#
loop_
_entity_poly.entity_id
_entity_poly.type
_entity_poly.pdbx_seq_one_letter_code
_entity_poly.pdbx_strand_id
1 'polypeptide(L)'
;MKKDNVMKKLFKYIGKYWILLILSIILAGISVVLQLYVPVLFGNAIDEIVAAHNVNFTQMWLYLKQILLFVVIAAAAIWIMNLVNNRMTYHIVQDIRSQAIRHIQKLPLSYLDQHSTGDIVSRIIADTDILSDGLLLGFTQLFSGVVTVVVTLIFMFSKNVWITLMVILLTPLSFLVAKFISSRSFTMFKKQSETRGKQTALIEEMIGNQKVVKAFGYEDKASKRFDEINKELKEYSQKAVFYSSLTNPSTRFVNNIIYAAVALAGAFLIPLGALTVGGLSVLLSYANQYMKPFNDITSVITEMQNALACATRIFDLLEEPEEVNDSSEVLEKVDGNVDIDHIDFSYDKSKSLIEDFNLQVEPGMRIAIVGPTGCGKTTFINLLMRFYDVDSGKICIDGKPIDELSRHSLRKSFGMVLQDTWIKSGTVRENISFGKPDATDEEIIWAAKEAKSWDFIRRLPQGLDTVLHEDSISQGQKQLLCITRVMLCLPPMLILDEATSSIDTRTELQVQEAFDNLMKGRTSFVVAHRLSTIRNASLILVMKDGKIIEQGTHEELLKEGGFYSHLYNSQFQVVS
;
A
#
# COMPACT_ATOMS: atom_id res chain seq x y z
N MET A 1 -8.27 4.25 14.45
CA MET A 1 -9.31 5.31 14.21
C MET A 1 -10.73 4.86 14.54
N LYS A 2 -11.63 5.72 15.08
CA LYS A 2 -13.06 5.40 15.24
C LYS A 2 -13.72 5.36 13.85
N LYS A 3 -14.54 4.34 13.57
CA LYS A 3 -15.25 4.12 12.29
C LYS A 3 -15.95 5.38 11.73
N ASP A 4 -16.47 6.24 12.61
CA ASP A 4 -17.17 7.48 12.26
C ASP A 4 -16.25 8.53 11.59
N ASN A 5 -14.97 8.51 11.91
CA ASN A 5 -14.00 9.45 11.33
C ASN A 5 -13.60 9.04 9.89
N VAL A 6 -13.49 7.73 9.62
CA VAL A 6 -13.20 7.19 8.28
C VAL A 6 -14.31 7.53 7.30
N MET A 7 -15.58 7.33 7.72
CA MET A 7 -16.74 7.66 6.91
C MET A 7 -16.79 9.15 6.56
N LYS A 8 -16.54 10.03 7.53
CA LYS A 8 -16.51 11.49 7.28
C LYS A 8 -15.45 11.89 6.25
N LYS A 9 -14.27 11.28 6.32
CA LYS A 9 -13.19 11.53 5.35
C LYS A 9 -13.56 11.04 3.97
N LEU A 10 -14.09 9.82 3.87
CA LEU A 10 -14.55 9.26 2.61
C LEU A 10 -15.64 10.14 1.97
N PHE A 11 -16.59 10.63 2.77
CA PHE A 11 -17.59 11.58 2.30
C PHE A 11 -16.99 12.91 1.80
N LYS A 12 -15.86 13.35 2.34
CA LYS A 12 -15.16 14.54 1.83
C LYS A 12 -14.63 14.32 0.41
N TYR A 13 -14.08 13.13 0.12
CA TYR A 13 -13.64 12.78 -1.25
C TYR A 13 -14.84 12.62 -2.20
N ILE A 14 -15.90 11.94 -1.77
CA ILE A 14 -17.14 11.78 -2.53
C ILE A 14 -17.77 13.16 -2.80
N GLY A 15 -17.77 14.04 -1.82
CA GLY A 15 -18.31 15.40 -1.91
C GLY A 15 -17.69 16.25 -3.02
N LYS A 16 -16.44 15.98 -3.42
CA LYS A 16 -15.81 16.62 -4.59
C LYS A 16 -16.55 16.30 -5.89
N TYR A 17 -17.21 15.15 -5.95
CA TYR A 17 -17.92 14.63 -7.13
C TYR A 17 -19.44 14.61 -6.96
N TRP A 18 -20.00 15.47 -6.09
CA TRP A 18 -21.42 15.49 -5.73
C TRP A 18 -22.38 15.60 -6.93
N ILE A 19 -21.97 16.30 -8.01
CA ILE A 19 -22.77 16.43 -9.23
C ILE A 19 -22.95 15.07 -9.90
N LEU A 20 -21.86 14.26 -9.98
CA LEU A 20 -21.93 12.91 -10.55
C LEU A 20 -22.76 11.99 -9.66
N LEU A 21 -22.68 12.15 -8.33
CA LEU A 21 -23.48 11.40 -7.37
C LEU A 21 -24.98 11.68 -7.55
N ILE A 22 -25.39 12.96 -7.64
CA ILE A 22 -26.79 13.33 -7.89
C ILE A 22 -27.27 12.79 -9.24
N LEU A 23 -26.46 12.93 -10.29
CA LEU A 23 -26.79 12.38 -11.61
C LEU A 23 -27.02 10.87 -11.55
N SER A 24 -26.16 10.14 -10.84
CA SER A 24 -26.32 8.69 -10.63
C SER A 24 -27.62 8.35 -9.92
N ILE A 25 -27.99 9.07 -8.86
CA ILE A 25 -29.25 8.86 -8.11
C ILE A 25 -30.47 9.14 -8.99
N ILE A 26 -30.44 10.21 -9.78
CA ILE A 26 -31.53 10.53 -10.71
C ILE A 26 -31.69 9.43 -11.76
N LEU A 27 -30.58 8.98 -12.38
CA LEU A 27 -30.59 7.91 -13.37
C LEU A 27 -31.08 6.59 -12.77
N ALA A 28 -30.67 6.28 -11.53
CA ALA A 28 -31.20 5.12 -10.78
C ALA A 28 -32.71 5.24 -10.58
N GLY A 29 -33.22 6.41 -10.16
CA GLY A 29 -34.64 6.66 -10.01
C GLY A 29 -35.42 6.47 -11.31
N ILE A 30 -34.94 7.08 -12.40
CA ILE A 30 -35.56 6.95 -13.74
C ILE A 30 -35.59 5.47 -14.16
N SER A 31 -34.46 4.77 -14.06
CA SER A 31 -34.36 3.37 -14.48
C SER A 31 -35.31 2.47 -13.69
N VAL A 32 -35.40 2.65 -12.36
CA VAL A 32 -36.28 1.87 -11.49
C VAL A 32 -37.75 2.14 -11.77
N VAL A 33 -38.14 3.43 -11.91
CA VAL A 33 -39.54 3.79 -12.23
C VAL A 33 -39.97 3.17 -13.58
N LEU A 34 -39.13 3.27 -14.61
CA LEU A 34 -39.43 2.69 -15.92
C LEU A 34 -39.51 1.16 -15.85
N GLN A 35 -38.59 0.50 -15.12
CA GLN A 35 -38.63 -0.95 -14.91
C GLN A 35 -39.90 -1.40 -14.18
N LEU A 36 -40.36 -0.64 -13.18
CA LEU A 36 -41.57 -0.95 -12.45
C LEU A 36 -42.86 -0.63 -13.19
N TYR A 37 -42.80 0.26 -14.19
CA TYR A 37 -43.94 0.55 -15.04
C TYR A 37 -44.18 -0.52 -16.12
N VAL A 38 -43.14 -1.23 -16.53
CA VAL A 38 -43.23 -2.34 -17.52
C VAL A 38 -44.23 -3.44 -17.08
N PRO A 39 -44.17 -3.97 -15.82
CA PRO A 39 -45.18 -4.91 -15.34
C PRO A 39 -46.62 -4.38 -15.43
N VAL A 40 -46.83 -3.06 -15.23
CA VAL A 40 -48.20 -2.48 -15.35
C VAL A 40 -48.71 -2.57 -16.78
N LEU A 41 -47.87 -2.21 -17.76
CA LEU A 41 -48.24 -2.34 -19.17
C LEU A 41 -48.46 -3.80 -19.57
N PHE A 42 -47.67 -4.71 -19.00
CA PHE A 42 -47.82 -6.13 -19.24
C PHE A 42 -49.12 -6.67 -18.63
N GLY A 43 -49.49 -6.23 -17.43
CA GLY A 43 -50.76 -6.55 -16.79
C GLY A 43 -51.96 -6.03 -17.57
N ASN A 44 -51.88 -4.78 -18.05
CA ASN A 44 -52.93 -4.21 -18.92
C ASN A 44 -53.09 -5.01 -20.21
N ALA A 45 -51.98 -5.44 -20.83
CA ALA A 45 -52.01 -6.28 -22.01
C ALA A 45 -52.64 -7.67 -21.76
N ILE A 46 -52.44 -8.24 -20.56
CA ILE A 46 -53.08 -9.49 -20.14
C ILE A 46 -54.59 -9.28 -20.00
N ASP A 47 -55.03 -8.19 -19.40
CA ASP A 47 -56.44 -7.91 -19.18
C ASP A 47 -57.21 -7.75 -20.50
N GLU A 48 -56.55 -7.31 -21.62
CA GLU A 48 -57.12 -7.27 -22.97
C GLU A 48 -57.29 -8.67 -23.61
N ILE A 49 -56.68 -9.71 -23.07
CA ILE A 49 -56.74 -11.09 -23.58
C ILE A 49 -57.73 -11.93 -22.84
N VAL A 50 -58.10 -11.59 -21.60
CA VAL A 50 -58.93 -12.43 -20.70
C VAL A 50 -60.38 -12.62 -21.18
N ALA A 51 -60.89 -11.72 -22.05
CA ALA A 51 -62.23 -11.86 -22.63
C ALA A 51 -62.24 -12.85 -23.80
N ALA A 52 -62.92 -13.98 -23.66
CA ALA A 52 -63.05 -14.97 -24.74
C ALA A 52 -63.64 -14.35 -26.01
N HIS A 53 -63.01 -14.55 -27.14
CA HIS A 53 -63.39 -14.06 -28.48
C HIS A 53 -63.37 -12.53 -28.69
N ASN A 54 -62.84 -11.74 -27.74
CA ASN A 54 -62.78 -10.28 -27.87
C ASN A 54 -61.39 -9.73 -27.51
N VAL A 55 -60.33 -10.19 -28.25
CA VAL A 55 -58.95 -9.74 -28.04
C VAL A 55 -58.68 -8.48 -28.85
N ASN A 56 -58.33 -7.37 -28.19
CA ASN A 56 -57.98 -6.12 -28.87
C ASN A 56 -56.47 -6.10 -29.23
N PHE A 57 -56.14 -6.71 -30.38
CA PHE A 57 -54.75 -6.77 -30.89
C PHE A 57 -54.13 -5.39 -31.11
N THR A 58 -54.93 -4.38 -31.48
CA THR A 58 -54.42 -3.02 -31.70
C THR A 58 -53.91 -2.42 -30.42
N GLN A 59 -54.67 -2.54 -29.31
CA GLN A 59 -54.27 -2.03 -28.00
C GLN A 59 -53.09 -2.83 -27.44
N MET A 60 -53.09 -4.14 -27.62
CA MET A 60 -51.97 -5.00 -27.20
C MET A 60 -50.65 -4.61 -27.90
N TRP A 61 -50.71 -4.34 -29.24
CA TRP A 61 -49.55 -3.84 -29.98
C TRP A 61 -49.02 -2.50 -29.45
N LEU A 62 -49.89 -1.63 -29.00
CA LEU A 62 -49.54 -0.34 -28.43
C LEU A 62 -48.81 -0.53 -27.11
N TYR A 63 -49.30 -1.39 -26.22
CA TYR A 63 -48.61 -1.74 -24.98
C TYR A 63 -47.22 -2.37 -25.23
N LEU A 64 -47.10 -3.28 -26.17
CA LEU A 64 -45.82 -3.91 -26.53
C LEU A 64 -44.78 -2.88 -27.03
N LYS A 65 -45.21 -1.90 -27.88
CA LYS A 65 -44.34 -0.81 -28.31
C LYS A 65 -43.90 0.07 -27.14
N GLN A 66 -44.80 0.38 -26.21
CA GLN A 66 -44.46 1.15 -25.02
C GLN A 66 -43.49 0.40 -24.13
N ILE A 67 -43.68 -0.91 -23.89
CA ILE A 67 -42.78 -1.77 -23.15
C ILE A 67 -41.37 -1.74 -23.79
N LEU A 68 -41.29 -1.94 -25.10
CA LEU A 68 -40.00 -1.90 -25.80
C LEU A 68 -39.30 -0.54 -25.63
N LEU A 69 -40.03 0.56 -25.77
CA LEU A 69 -39.50 1.91 -25.59
C LEU A 69 -38.97 2.11 -24.16
N PHE A 70 -39.74 1.72 -23.14
CA PHE A 70 -39.35 1.90 -21.73
C PHE A 70 -38.16 1.02 -21.36
N VAL A 71 -38.08 -0.21 -21.87
CA VAL A 71 -36.93 -1.10 -21.66
C VAL A 71 -35.68 -0.50 -22.29
N VAL A 72 -35.73 0.06 -23.48
CA VAL A 72 -34.57 0.70 -24.13
C VAL A 72 -34.13 1.93 -23.36
N ILE A 73 -35.05 2.80 -22.91
CA ILE A 73 -34.73 3.99 -22.12
C ILE A 73 -34.14 3.57 -20.77
N ALA A 74 -34.72 2.58 -20.09
CA ALA A 74 -34.20 2.08 -18.81
C ALA A 74 -32.80 1.47 -18.98
N ALA A 75 -32.55 0.71 -20.02
CA ALA A 75 -31.23 0.15 -20.33
C ALA A 75 -30.20 1.25 -20.61
N ALA A 76 -30.56 2.29 -21.36
CA ALA A 76 -29.70 3.44 -21.59
C ALA A 76 -29.39 4.20 -20.28
N ALA A 77 -30.41 4.41 -19.42
CA ALA A 77 -30.22 5.06 -18.13
C ALA A 77 -29.27 4.26 -17.21
N ILE A 78 -29.41 2.93 -17.13
CA ILE A 78 -28.52 2.06 -16.38
C ILE A 78 -27.09 2.12 -16.93
N TRP A 79 -26.94 2.08 -18.24
CA TRP A 79 -25.63 2.14 -18.88
C TRP A 79 -24.91 3.46 -18.58
N ILE A 80 -25.61 4.59 -18.72
CA ILE A 80 -25.07 5.93 -18.37
C ILE A 80 -24.76 6.00 -16.87
N MET A 81 -25.63 5.50 -16.00
CA MET A 81 -25.42 5.45 -14.55
C MET A 81 -24.12 4.69 -14.20
N ASN A 82 -23.91 3.52 -14.83
CA ASN A 82 -22.70 2.74 -14.62
C ASN A 82 -21.43 3.47 -15.09
N LEU A 83 -21.49 4.18 -16.23
CA LEU A 83 -20.38 5.02 -16.70
C LEU A 83 -20.06 6.14 -15.69
N VAL A 84 -21.09 6.80 -15.15
CA VAL A 84 -20.94 7.86 -14.14
C VAL A 84 -20.34 7.31 -12.86
N ASN A 85 -20.85 6.17 -12.36
CA ASN A 85 -20.36 5.53 -11.15
C ASN A 85 -18.90 5.08 -11.28
N ASN A 86 -18.54 4.44 -12.40
CA ASN A 86 -17.17 4.05 -12.71
C ASN A 86 -16.26 5.27 -12.74
N ARG A 87 -16.62 6.31 -13.48
CA ARG A 87 -15.82 7.53 -13.58
C ARG A 87 -15.60 8.18 -12.22
N MET A 88 -16.67 8.29 -11.41
CA MET A 88 -16.60 8.86 -10.06
C MET A 88 -15.68 8.03 -9.16
N THR A 89 -15.86 6.72 -9.11
CA THR A 89 -15.06 5.81 -8.27
C THR A 89 -13.58 5.87 -8.62
N TYR A 90 -13.23 5.75 -9.90
CA TYR A 90 -11.82 5.77 -10.31
C TYR A 90 -11.15 7.12 -10.07
N HIS A 91 -11.86 8.24 -10.20
CA HIS A 91 -11.29 9.54 -9.84
C HIS A 91 -11.07 9.68 -8.33
N ILE A 92 -11.99 9.20 -7.48
CA ILE A 92 -11.82 9.20 -6.02
C ILE A 92 -10.58 8.39 -5.64
N VAL A 93 -10.45 7.19 -6.19
CA VAL A 93 -9.32 6.28 -5.92
C VAL A 93 -8.00 6.86 -6.45
N GLN A 94 -8.00 7.49 -7.62
CA GLN A 94 -6.84 8.19 -8.17
C GLN A 94 -6.39 9.32 -7.24
N ASP A 95 -7.32 10.14 -6.74
CA ASP A 95 -7.01 11.24 -5.81
C ASP A 95 -6.37 10.70 -4.52
N ILE A 96 -6.96 9.64 -3.93
CA ILE A 96 -6.45 9.01 -2.71
C ILE A 96 -5.05 8.43 -2.94
N ARG A 97 -4.85 7.66 -4.02
CA ARG A 97 -3.57 7.04 -4.36
C ARG A 97 -2.48 8.09 -4.61
N SER A 98 -2.81 9.15 -5.34
CA SER A 98 -1.88 10.25 -5.61
C SER A 98 -1.50 11.00 -4.34
N GLN A 99 -2.44 11.20 -3.41
CA GLN A 99 -2.14 11.78 -2.11
C GLN A 99 -1.27 10.87 -1.26
N ALA A 100 -1.56 9.56 -1.22
CA ALA A 100 -0.76 8.59 -0.46
C ALA A 100 0.71 8.59 -0.92
N ILE A 101 0.95 8.54 -2.24
CA ILE A 101 2.32 8.60 -2.78
C ILE A 101 3.03 9.90 -2.42
N ARG A 102 2.35 11.06 -2.55
CA ARG A 102 2.95 12.35 -2.19
C ARG A 102 3.23 12.47 -0.70
N HIS A 103 2.35 11.90 0.13
CA HIS A 103 2.49 11.95 1.58
C HIS A 103 3.68 11.09 2.05
N ILE A 104 3.84 9.86 1.49
CA ILE A 104 4.98 8.99 1.80
C ILE A 104 6.33 9.67 1.55
N GLN A 105 6.43 10.51 0.50
CA GLN A 105 7.68 11.25 0.22
C GLN A 105 8.01 12.30 1.29
N LYS A 106 7.07 12.61 2.17
CA LYS A 106 7.22 13.60 3.23
C LYS A 106 7.25 12.98 4.64
N LEU A 107 7.06 11.66 4.73
CA LEU A 107 7.12 10.98 6.01
C LEU A 107 8.56 10.89 6.53
N PRO A 108 8.76 10.96 7.86
CA PRO A 108 10.07 10.73 8.46
C PRO A 108 10.55 9.30 8.19
N LEU A 109 11.87 9.12 8.09
CA LEU A 109 12.47 7.81 7.86
C LEU A 109 12.10 6.79 8.95
N SER A 110 11.89 7.27 10.19
CA SER A 110 11.45 6.45 11.32
C SER A 110 10.14 5.68 11.05
N TYR A 111 9.21 6.27 10.27
CA TYR A 111 8.00 5.57 9.87
C TYR A 111 8.29 4.43 8.90
N LEU A 112 9.18 4.66 7.92
CA LEU A 112 9.56 3.66 6.93
C LEU A 112 10.33 2.50 7.55
N ASP A 113 11.19 2.77 8.54
CA ASP A 113 11.95 1.75 9.27
C ASP A 113 11.07 0.87 10.17
N GLN A 114 9.97 1.42 10.70
CA GLN A 114 9.01 0.68 11.54
C GLN A 114 8.00 -0.16 10.74
N HIS A 115 7.86 0.10 9.44
CA HIS A 115 6.88 -0.57 8.59
C HIS A 115 7.56 -1.27 7.41
N SER A 116 7.16 -2.51 7.12
CA SER A 116 7.71 -3.19 5.95
C SER A 116 7.29 -2.49 4.65
N THR A 117 8.20 -2.42 3.69
CA THR A 117 7.91 -1.87 2.35
C THR A 117 6.71 -2.57 1.70
N GLY A 118 6.56 -3.90 1.92
CA GLY A 118 5.43 -4.68 1.43
C GLY A 118 4.08 -4.23 2.01
N ASP A 119 4.02 -3.87 3.30
CA ASP A 119 2.80 -3.35 3.92
C ASP A 119 2.42 -1.98 3.34
N ILE A 120 3.39 -1.08 3.19
CA ILE A 120 3.17 0.26 2.58
C ILE A 120 2.68 0.13 1.14
N VAL A 121 3.32 -0.69 0.33
CA VAL A 121 2.91 -0.96 -1.06
C VAL A 121 1.52 -1.59 -1.12
N SER A 122 1.21 -2.53 -0.23
CA SER A 122 -0.12 -3.15 -0.12
C SER A 122 -1.21 -2.12 0.19
N ARG A 123 -0.95 -1.15 1.08
CA ARG A 123 -1.90 -0.06 1.39
C ARG A 123 -2.19 0.83 0.17
N ILE A 124 -1.18 1.09 -0.67
CA ILE A 124 -1.32 1.94 -1.85
C ILE A 124 -2.01 1.22 -3.01
N ILE A 125 -1.74 -0.06 -3.20
CA ILE A 125 -2.24 -0.84 -4.35
C ILE A 125 -3.47 -1.66 -3.92
N ALA A 126 -3.29 -2.70 -3.12
CA ALA A 126 -4.35 -3.66 -2.82
C ALA A 126 -5.50 -3.04 -2.02
N ASP A 127 -5.22 -2.26 -0.97
CA ASP A 127 -6.27 -1.65 -0.16
C ASP A 127 -7.06 -0.60 -0.95
N THR A 128 -6.40 0.15 -1.86
CA THR A 128 -7.12 1.11 -2.72
C THR A 128 -7.97 0.42 -3.77
N ASP A 129 -7.59 -0.76 -4.27
CA ASP A 129 -8.40 -1.53 -5.21
C ASP A 129 -9.64 -2.10 -4.51
N ILE A 130 -9.49 -2.66 -3.29
CA ILE A 130 -10.63 -3.12 -2.47
C ILE A 130 -11.57 -1.96 -2.13
N LEU A 131 -11.03 -0.77 -1.83
CA LEU A 131 -11.82 0.44 -1.62
C LEU A 131 -12.60 0.82 -2.89
N SER A 132 -11.97 0.74 -4.06
CA SER A 132 -12.61 0.98 -5.36
C SER A 132 -13.81 0.06 -5.57
N ASP A 133 -13.62 -1.24 -5.38
CA ASP A 133 -14.67 -2.25 -5.57
C ASP A 133 -15.84 -2.02 -4.60
N GLY A 134 -15.54 -1.74 -3.32
CA GLY A 134 -16.57 -1.44 -2.34
C GLY A 134 -17.35 -0.16 -2.63
N LEU A 135 -16.69 0.89 -3.10
CA LEU A 135 -17.36 2.13 -3.53
C LEU A 135 -18.24 1.88 -4.74
N LEU A 136 -17.74 1.17 -5.74
CA LEU A 136 -18.49 0.87 -6.95
C LEU A 136 -19.74 0.05 -6.65
N LEU A 137 -19.62 -1.00 -5.83
CA LEU A 137 -20.76 -1.80 -5.37
C LEU A 137 -21.73 -0.97 -4.53
N GLY A 138 -21.22 -0.09 -3.66
CA GLY A 138 -22.03 0.83 -2.89
C GLY A 138 -22.87 1.76 -3.77
N PHE A 139 -22.27 2.40 -4.75
CA PHE A 139 -22.97 3.32 -5.66
C PHE A 139 -23.93 2.60 -6.62
N THR A 140 -23.56 1.42 -7.12
CA THR A 140 -24.38 0.71 -8.11
C THR A 140 -25.49 -0.13 -7.50
N GLN A 141 -25.22 -0.86 -6.41
CA GLN A 141 -26.19 -1.82 -5.86
C GLN A 141 -26.94 -1.28 -4.63
N LEU A 142 -26.27 -0.56 -3.72
CA LEU A 142 -26.93 -0.10 -2.50
C LEU A 142 -27.91 1.04 -2.81
N PHE A 143 -27.52 2.04 -3.62
CA PHE A 143 -28.43 3.13 -3.98
C PHE A 143 -29.59 2.64 -4.84
N SER A 144 -29.30 1.88 -5.91
CA SER A 144 -30.37 1.34 -6.75
C SER A 144 -31.27 0.36 -5.99
N GLY A 145 -30.71 -0.44 -5.10
CA GLY A 145 -31.47 -1.36 -4.25
C GLY A 145 -32.44 -0.64 -3.31
N VAL A 146 -31.97 0.40 -2.60
CA VAL A 146 -32.83 1.22 -1.73
C VAL A 146 -33.94 1.91 -2.54
N VAL A 147 -33.62 2.52 -3.67
CA VAL A 147 -34.60 3.14 -4.55
C VAL A 147 -35.62 2.10 -5.05
N THR A 148 -35.15 0.92 -5.46
CA THR A 148 -36.03 -0.18 -5.90
C THR A 148 -37.02 -0.58 -4.80
N VAL A 149 -36.55 -0.80 -3.56
CA VAL A 149 -37.44 -1.17 -2.45
C VAL A 149 -38.50 -0.11 -2.21
N VAL A 150 -38.10 1.17 -2.08
CA VAL A 150 -39.02 2.28 -1.80
C VAL A 150 -40.05 2.46 -2.91
N VAL A 151 -39.58 2.54 -4.15
CA VAL A 151 -40.47 2.79 -5.30
C VAL A 151 -41.39 1.59 -5.55
N THR A 152 -40.89 0.35 -5.41
CA THR A 152 -41.75 -0.86 -5.54
C THR A 152 -42.86 -0.87 -4.50
N LEU A 153 -42.57 -0.50 -3.23
CA LEU A 153 -43.62 -0.40 -2.19
C LEU A 153 -44.67 0.65 -2.57
N ILE A 154 -44.28 1.81 -3.06
CA ILE A 154 -45.20 2.86 -3.51
C ILE A 154 -46.14 2.31 -4.61
N PHE A 155 -45.58 1.63 -5.60
CA PHE A 155 -46.35 1.04 -6.69
C PHE A 155 -47.25 -0.12 -6.20
N MET A 156 -46.78 -0.95 -5.26
CA MET A 156 -47.60 -2.02 -4.66
C MET A 156 -48.78 -1.45 -3.88
N PHE A 157 -48.56 -0.42 -3.06
CA PHE A 157 -49.62 0.26 -2.30
C PHE A 157 -50.68 0.87 -3.23
N SER A 158 -50.27 1.41 -4.40
CA SER A 158 -51.24 1.94 -5.39
C SER A 158 -52.10 0.87 -6.03
N LYS A 159 -51.68 -0.41 -6.00
CA LYS A 159 -52.46 -1.53 -6.59
C LYS A 159 -53.33 -2.22 -5.55
N ASN A 160 -52.80 -2.62 -4.39
CA ASN A 160 -53.56 -3.23 -3.32
C ASN A 160 -52.85 -3.12 -1.97
N VAL A 161 -53.50 -2.45 -1.01
CA VAL A 161 -52.91 -2.19 0.30
C VAL A 161 -52.76 -3.49 1.13
N TRP A 162 -53.72 -4.39 1.09
CA TRP A 162 -53.71 -5.61 1.90
C TRP A 162 -52.60 -6.59 1.48
N ILE A 163 -52.45 -6.80 0.17
CA ILE A 163 -51.37 -7.65 -0.36
C ILE A 163 -50.03 -7.03 -0.04
N THR A 164 -49.87 -5.70 -0.13
CA THR A 164 -48.61 -5.02 0.20
C THR A 164 -48.25 -5.18 1.65
N LEU A 165 -49.21 -5.01 2.58
CA LEU A 165 -48.99 -5.24 4.03
C LEU A 165 -48.60 -6.68 4.32
N MET A 166 -49.21 -7.67 3.66
CA MET A 166 -48.83 -9.07 3.76
C MET A 166 -47.37 -9.32 3.35
N VAL A 167 -46.94 -8.74 2.22
CA VAL A 167 -45.54 -8.85 1.73
C VAL A 167 -44.60 -8.24 2.76
N ILE A 168 -44.88 -7.03 3.28
CA ILE A 168 -44.07 -6.37 4.30
C ILE A 168 -44.00 -7.23 5.57
N LEU A 169 -45.09 -7.83 6.01
CA LEU A 169 -45.12 -8.67 7.21
C LEU A 169 -44.29 -9.96 7.04
N LEU A 170 -44.23 -10.53 5.84
CA LEU A 170 -43.47 -11.75 5.56
C LEU A 170 -41.98 -11.49 5.28
N THR A 171 -41.59 -10.28 4.92
CA THR A 171 -40.20 -9.90 4.59
C THR A 171 -39.20 -10.20 5.73
N PRO A 172 -39.50 -9.95 7.01
CA PRO A 172 -38.59 -10.28 8.13
C PRO A 172 -38.16 -11.75 8.16
N LEU A 173 -39.00 -12.67 7.67
CA LEU A 173 -38.66 -14.10 7.60
C LEU A 173 -37.42 -14.33 6.70
N SER A 174 -37.32 -13.63 5.55
CA SER A 174 -36.16 -13.69 4.68
C SER A 174 -34.89 -13.18 5.35
N PHE A 175 -34.98 -12.10 6.15
CA PHE A 175 -33.87 -11.58 6.93
C PHE A 175 -33.39 -12.55 8.01
N LEU A 176 -34.28 -13.20 8.71
CA LEU A 176 -33.96 -14.17 9.76
C LEU A 176 -33.17 -15.35 9.18
N VAL A 177 -33.65 -15.90 8.06
CA VAL A 177 -32.98 -17.01 7.37
C VAL A 177 -31.63 -16.58 6.83
N ALA A 178 -31.57 -15.42 6.14
CA ALA A 178 -30.31 -14.90 5.61
C ALA A 178 -29.28 -14.64 6.72
N LYS A 179 -29.67 -14.02 7.86
CA LYS A 179 -28.80 -13.76 9.00
C LYS A 179 -28.26 -15.05 9.63
N PHE A 180 -29.11 -16.06 9.79
CA PHE A 180 -28.70 -17.35 10.36
C PHE A 180 -27.62 -18.02 9.50
N ILE A 181 -27.83 -18.10 8.19
CA ILE A 181 -26.90 -18.73 7.25
C ILE A 181 -25.60 -17.92 7.14
N SER A 182 -25.72 -16.59 6.97
CA SER A 182 -24.58 -15.68 6.85
C SER A 182 -23.66 -15.74 8.08
N SER A 183 -24.22 -15.79 9.29
CA SER A 183 -23.44 -15.91 10.54
C SER A 183 -22.61 -17.21 10.57
N ARG A 184 -23.21 -18.33 10.12
CA ARG A 184 -22.49 -19.62 10.05
C ARG A 184 -21.42 -19.61 8.96
N SER A 185 -21.75 -19.07 7.80
CA SER A 185 -20.82 -18.92 6.68
C SER A 185 -19.61 -18.06 7.07
N PHE A 186 -19.85 -16.90 7.69
CA PHE A 186 -18.80 -15.99 8.15
C PHE A 186 -17.81 -16.67 9.10
N THR A 187 -18.33 -17.43 10.08
CA THR A 187 -17.48 -18.16 11.03
C THR A 187 -16.57 -19.17 10.33
N MET A 188 -17.08 -19.85 9.31
CA MET A 188 -16.28 -20.83 8.56
C MET A 188 -15.27 -20.14 7.64
N PHE A 189 -15.64 -19.04 6.96
CA PHE A 189 -14.70 -18.26 6.16
C PHE A 189 -13.56 -17.65 7.00
N LYS A 190 -13.86 -17.20 8.23
CA LYS A 190 -12.84 -16.72 9.15
C LYS A 190 -11.82 -17.82 9.47
N LYS A 191 -12.30 -19.02 9.85
CA LYS A 191 -11.43 -20.17 10.13
C LYS A 191 -10.62 -20.59 8.89
N GLN A 192 -11.24 -20.60 7.71
CA GLN A 192 -10.56 -20.86 6.45
C GLN A 192 -9.43 -19.87 6.20
N SER A 193 -9.69 -18.56 6.42
CA SER A 193 -8.69 -17.50 6.23
C SER A 193 -7.51 -17.65 7.20
N GLU A 194 -7.80 -17.91 8.48
CA GLU A 194 -6.77 -18.15 9.51
C GLU A 194 -5.89 -19.38 9.15
N THR A 195 -6.52 -20.48 8.72
CA THR A 195 -5.79 -21.71 8.34
C THR A 195 -5.01 -21.52 7.04
N ARG A 196 -5.56 -20.75 6.08
CA ARG A 196 -4.83 -20.37 4.86
C ARG A 196 -3.59 -19.53 5.18
N GLY A 197 -3.69 -18.59 6.13
CA GLY A 197 -2.53 -17.82 6.59
C GLY A 197 -1.43 -18.72 7.16
N LYS A 198 -1.77 -19.73 7.97
CA LYS A 198 -0.81 -20.73 8.47
C LYS A 198 -0.16 -21.54 7.33
N GLN A 199 -0.94 -21.92 6.32
CA GLN A 199 -0.44 -22.65 5.15
C GLN A 199 0.53 -21.80 4.34
N THR A 200 0.17 -20.53 4.07
CA THR A 200 1.03 -19.59 3.33
C THR A 200 2.35 -19.37 4.06
N ALA A 201 2.32 -19.12 5.38
CA ALA A 201 3.53 -18.94 6.18
C ALA A 201 4.45 -20.19 6.13
N LEU A 202 3.89 -21.41 6.20
CA LEU A 202 4.68 -22.63 6.05
C LEU A 202 5.30 -22.76 4.65
N ILE A 203 4.55 -22.42 3.60
CA ILE A 203 5.04 -22.46 2.22
C ILE A 203 6.21 -21.47 2.04
N GLU A 204 6.04 -20.22 2.50
CA GLU A 204 7.09 -19.19 2.44
C GLU A 204 8.33 -19.62 3.21
N GLU A 205 8.18 -20.18 4.41
CA GLU A 205 9.28 -20.70 5.22
C GLU A 205 10.03 -21.83 4.50
N MET A 206 9.31 -22.81 3.95
CA MET A 206 9.92 -23.98 3.32
C MET A 206 10.52 -23.66 1.94
N ILE A 207 9.85 -22.86 1.12
CA ILE A 207 10.36 -22.46 -0.20
C ILE A 207 11.51 -21.47 -0.07
N GLY A 208 11.39 -20.47 0.80
CA GLY A 208 12.45 -19.49 1.04
C GLY A 208 13.74 -20.12 1.52
N ASN A 209 13.64 -21.21 2.30
CA ASN A 209 14.78 -21.96 2.83
C ASN A 209 14.98 -23.32 2.14
N GLN A 210 14.60 -23.49 0.87
CA GLN A 210 14.64 -24.77 0.17
C GLN A 210 16.02 -25.44 0.17
N LYS A 211 17.10 -24.64 0.12
CA LYS A 211 18.47 -25.19 0.21
C LYS A 211 18.72 -25.84 1.57
N VAL A 212 18.21 -25.25 2.65
CA VAL A 212 18.34 -25.78 4.02
C VAL A 212 17.47 -27.04 4.17
N VAL A 213 16.23 -27.00 3.70
CA VAL A 213 15.31 -28.15 3.72
C VAL A 213 15.96 -29.36 3.07
N LYS A 214 16.57 -29.17 1.89
CA LYS A 214 17.29 -30.26 1.17
C LYS A 214 18.57 -30.69 1.88
N ALA A 215 19.36 -29.75 2.40
CA ALA A 215 20.62 -30.08 3.06
C ALA A 215 20.42 -30.95 4.31
N PHE A 216 19.28 -30.80 5.00
CA PHE A 216 18.95 -31.55 6.21
C PHE A 216 17.96 -32.71 5.99
N GLY A 217 17.55 -32.99 4.73
CA GLY A 217 16.59 -34.06 4.42
C GLY A 217 15.24 -33.89 5.13
N TYR A 218 14.75 -32.65 5.21
CA TYR A 218 13.54 -32.29 5.98
C TYR A 218 12.24 -32.38 5.14
N GLU A 219 12.32 -32.78 3.87
CA GLU A 219 11.23 -32.78 2.89
C GLU A 219 10.00 -33.55 3.36
N ASP A 220 10.19 -34.77 3.89
CA ASP A 220 9.09 -35.61 4.36
C ASP A 220 8.36 -34.99 5.56
N LYS A 221 9.10 -34.35 6.47
CA LYS A 221 8.50 -33.68 7.63
C LYS A 221 7.75 -32.40 7.22
N ALA A 222 8.31 -31.63 6.29
CA ALA A 222 7.67 -30.45 5.73
C ALA A 222 6.36 -30.83 5.01
N SER A 223 6.38 -31.90 4.19
CA SER A 223 5.21 -32.42 3.49
C SER A 223 4.12 -32.89 4.45
N LYS A 224 4.48 -33.63 5.48
CA LYS A 224 3.50 -34.08 6.50
C LYS A 224 2.83 -32.91 7.20
N ARG A 225 3.62 -31.91 7.62
CA ARG A 225 3.07 -30.70 8.26
C ARG A 225 2.17 -29.91 7.32
N PHE A 226 2.55 -29.82 6.04
CA PHE A 226 1.70 -29.23 5.02
C PHE A 226 0.38 -29.98 4.85
N ASP A 227 0.41 -31.31 4.77
CA ASP A 227 -0.78 -32.16 4.61
C ASP A 227 -1.75 -32.02 5.77
N GLU A 228 -1.25 -31.89 7.01
CA GLU A 228 -2.08 -31.67 8.20
C GLU A 228 -2.84 -30.35 8.08
N ILE A 229 -2.15 -29.24 7.78
CA ILE A 229 -2.76 -27.91 7.60
C ILE A 229 -3.70 -27.92 6.40
N ASN A 230 -3.32 -28.56 5.30
CA ASN A 230 -4.12 -28.64 4.09
C ASN A 230 -5.42 -29.42 4.30
N LYS A 231 -5.39 -30.48 5.11
CA LYS A 231 -6.58 -31.23 5.51
C LYS A 231 -7.53 -30.37 6.33
N GLU A 232 -7.02 -29.62 7.29
CA GLU A 232 -7.82 -28.66 8.09
C GLU A 232 -8.42 -27.57 7.21
N LEU A 233 -7.62 -27.00 6.29
CA LEU A 233 -8.06 -26.00 5.32
C LEU A 233 -9.18 -26.53 4.41
N LYS A 234 -9.04 -27.78 3.93
CA LYS A 234 -10.06 -28.45 3.14
C LYS A 234 -11.39 -28.54 3.88
N GLU A 235 -11.38 -28.95 5.16
CA GLU A 235 -12.61 -29.05 5.97
C GLU A 235 -13.30 -27.71 6.16
N TYR A 236 -12.55 -26.65 6.51
CA TYR A 236 -13.12 -25.33 6.66
C TYR A 236 -13.61 -24.74 5.34
N SER A 237 -12.85 -24.95 4.25
CA SER A 237 -13.24 -24.52 2.91
C SER A 237 -14.53 -25.19 2.45
N GLN A 238 -14.65 -26.51 2.65
CA GLN A 238 -15.86 -27.25 2.30
C GLN A 238 -17.08 -26.75 3.09
N LYS A 239 -16.95 -26.55 4.42
CA LYS A 239 -18.02 -26.02 5.26
C LYS A 239 -18.36 -24.57 4.89
N ALA A 240 -17.38 -23.72 4.62
CA ALA A 240 -17.58 -22.34 4.21
C ALA A 240 -18.39 -22.25 2.91
N VAL A 241 -17.97 -23.01 1.89
CA VAL A 241 -18.66 -23.08 0.59
C VAL A 241 -20.05 -23.67 0.75
N PHE A 242 -20.23 -24.72 1.56
CA PHE A 242 -21.52 -25.34 1.81
C PHE A 242 -22.53 -24.32 2.40
N TYR A 243 -22.16 -23.63 3.50
CA TYR A 243 -23.04 -22.64 4.11
C TYR A 243 -23.29 -21.45 3.17
N SER A 244 -22.26 -20.98 2.46
CA SER A 244 -22.43 -19.90 1.49
C SER A 244 -23.39 -20.29 0.36
N SER A 245 -23.28 -21.50 -0.15
CA SER A 245 -24.15 -22.02 -1.22
C SER A 245 -25.60 -22.20 -0.79
N LEU A 246 -25.88 -22.38 0.51
CA LEU A 246 -27.25 -22.44 1.03
C LEU A 246 -27.97 -21.08 1.04
N THR A 247 -27.26 -19.98 0.97
CA THR A 247 -27.85 -18.62 1.06
C THR A 247 -28.89 -18.40 -0.05
N ASN A 248 -28.51 -18.59 -1.31
CA ASN A 248 -29.38 -18.35 -2.45
C ASN A 248 -30.60 -19.30 -2.53
N PRO A 249 -30.47 -20.62 -2.36
CA PRO A 249 -31.61 -21.51 -2.34
C PRO A 249 -32.59 -21.20 -1.21
N SER A 250 -32.07 -20.90 0.01
CA SER A 250 -32.92 -20.64 1.17
C SER A 250 -33.68 -19.32 1.05
N THR A 251 -33.02 -18.25 0.58
CA THR A 251 -33.71 -16.98 0.34
C THR A 251 -34.72 -17.10 -0.80
N ARG A 252 -34.41 -17.84 -1.88
CA ARG A 252 -35.38 -18.13 -2.94
C ARG A 252 -36.58 -18.94 -2.43
N PHE A 253 -36.35 -19.88 -1.53
CA PHE A 253 -37.44 -20.65 -0.93
C PHE A 253 -38.41 -19.73 -0.18
N VAL A 254 -37.91 -18.81 0.68
CA VAL A 254 -38.74 -17.84 1.38
C VAL A 254 -39.42 -16.89 0.39
N ASN A 255 -38.75 -16.42 -0.64
CA ASN A 255 -39.32 -15.56 -1.68
C ASN A 255 -40.46 -16.28 -2.42
N ASN A 256 -40.33 -17.58 -2.69
CA ASN A 256 -41.38 -18.37 -3.31
C ASN A 256 -42.58 -18.57 -2.37
N ILE A 257 -42.38 -18.65 -1.06
CA ILE A 257 -43.49 -18.65 -0.08
C ILE A 257 -44.26 -17.32 -0.15
N ILE A 258 -43.55 -16.19 -0.19
CA ILE A 258 -44.16 -14.85 -0.33
C ILE A 258 -44.93 -14.76 -1.65
N TYR A 259 -44.31 -15.21 -2.73
CA TYR A 259 -44.91 -15.24 -4.07
C TYR A 259 -46.18 -16.08 -4.08
N ALA A 260 -46.18 -17.28 -3.48
CA ALA A 260 -47.34 -18.14 -3.36
C ALA A 260 -48.45 -17.50 -2.52
N ALA A 261 -48.07 -16.82 -1.43
CA ALA A 261 -49.04 -16.11 -0.59
C ALA A 261 -49.71 -14.95 -1.35
N VAL A 262 -48.95 -14.19 -2.14
CA VAL A 262 -49.50 -13.13 -3.02
C VAL A 262 -50.43 -13.73 -4.08
N ALA A 263 -50.03 -14.86 -4.69
CA ALA A 263 -50.83 -15.55 -5.70
C ALA A 263 -52.17 -16.03 -5.11
N LEU A 264 -52.14 -16.67 -3.94
CA LEU A 264 -53.36 -17.13 -3.23
C LEU A 264 -54.27 -15.96 -2.84
N ALA A 265 -53.72 -14.92 -2.21
CA ALA A 265 -54.47 -13.74 -1.81
C ALA A 265 -55.13 -13.05 -3.04
N GLY A 266 -54.35 -12.90 -4.11
CA GLY A 266 -54.85 -12.31 -5.36
C GLY A 266 -55.95 -13.17 -6.04
N ALA A 267 -55.78 -14.50 -6.04
CA ALA A 267 -56.77 -15.42 -6.59
C ALA A 267 -58.12 -15.32 -5.84
N PHE A 268 -58.13 -15.05 -4.53
CA PHE A 268 -59.35 -14.80 -3.77
C PHE A 268 -59.97 -13.42 -4.07
N LEU A 269 -59.17 -12.42 -4.37
CA LEU A 269 -59.67 -11.06 -4.65
C LEU A 269 -60.20 -10.87 -6.07
N ILE A 270 -59.83 -11.71 -7.04
CA ILE A 270 -60.32 -11.62 -8.42
C ILE A 270 -61.81 -11.88 -8.53
N PRO A 271 -62.38 -12.98 -7.99
CA PRO A 271 -63.83 -13.23 -8.05
C PRO A 271 -64.66 -12.16 -7.29
N LEU A 272 -64.06 -11.47 -6.35
CA LEU A 272 -64.71 -10.37 -5.60
C LEU A 272 -64.68 -9.04 -6.39
N GLY A 273 -64.08 -9.01 -7.58
CA GLY A 273 -63.96 -7.82 -8.40
C GLY A 273 -62.96 -6.77 -7.85
N ALA A 274 -62.21 -7.12 -6.81
CA ALA A 274 -61.26 -6.20 -6.19
C ALA A 274 -59.90 -6.18 -6.87
N LEU A 275 -59.61 -7.12 -7.78
CA LEU A 275 -58.36 -7.22 -8.55
C LEU A 275 -58.63 -7.87 -9.91
N THR A 276 -57.90 -7.43 -10.97
CA THR A 276 -57.90 -8.07 -12.29
C THR A 276 -56.82 -9.16 -12.34
N VAL A 277 -56.86 -10.03 -13.37
CA VAL A 277 -55.83 -11.04 -13.63
C VAL A 277 -54.49 -10.35 -13.95
N GLY A 278 -54.53 -9.29 -14.77
CA GLY A 278 -53.37 -8.46 -15.07
C GLY A 278 -52.83 -7.75 -13.81
N GLY A 279 -53.74 -7.24 -12.95
CA GLY A 279 -53.36 -6.65 -11.67
C GLY A 279 -52.64 -7.62 -10.74
N LEU A 280 -53.07 -8.90 -10.70
CA LEU A 280 -52.35 -9.94 -9.97
C LEU A 280 -50.96 -10.21 -10.54
N SER A 281 -50.84 -10.29 -11.85
CA SER A 281 -49.57 -10.45 -12.55
C SER A 281 -48.57 -9.32 -12.19
N VAL A 282 -49.06 -8.05 -12.13
CA VAL A 282 -48.29 -6.90 -11.69
C VAL A 282 -47.79 -7.08 -10.25
N LEU A 283 -48.67 -7.44 -9.32
CA LEU A 283 -48.32 -7.62 -7.89
C LEU A 283 -47.28 -8.75 -7.69
N LEU A 284 -47.39 -9.85 -8.43
CA LEU A 284 -46.43 -10.95 -8.44
C LEU A 284 -45.07 -10.49 -8.95
N SER A 285 -45.03 -9.69 -10.01
CA SER A 285 -43.81 -9.09 -10.53
C SER A 285 -43.17 -8.14 -9.52
N TYR A 286 -43.97 -7.31 -8.85
CA TYR A 286 -43.49 -6.41 -7.80
C TYR A 286 -42.98 -7.14 -6.58
N ALA A 287 -43.65 -8.22 -6.14
CA ALA A 287 -43.15 -9.04 -5.03
C ALA A 287 -41.73 -9.58 -5.34
N ASN A 288 -41.50 -10.08 -6.54
CA ASN A 288 -40.17 -10.52 -6.98
C ASN A 288 -39.15 -9.38 -7.01
N GLN A 289 -39.51 -8.22 -7.57
CA GLN A 289 -38.60 -7.07 -7.67
C GLN A 289 -38.29 -6.47 -6.29
N TYR A 290 -39.27 -6.44 -5.39
CA TYR A 290 -39.08 -6.00 -4.01
C TYR A 290 -38.09 -6.87 -3.22
N MET A 291 -38.15 -8.20 -3.44
CA MET A 291 -37.30 -9.15 -2.70
C MET A 291 -35.85 -9.23 -3.24
N LYS A 292 -35.60 -8.84 -4.48
CA LYS A 292 -34.29 -8.95 -5.11
C LYS A 292 -33.18 -8.17 -4.37
N PRO A 293 -33.35 -6.88 -4.00
CA PRO A 293 -32.33 -6.12 -3.29
C PRO A 293 -31.92 -6.72 -1.95
N PHE A 294 -32.83 -7.43 -1.25
CA PHE A 294 -32.51 -8.05 0.04
C PHE A 294 -31.52 -9.21 -0.09
N ASN A 295 -31.51 -9.91 -1.22
CA ASN A 295 -30.54 -10.95 -1.50
C ASN A 295 -29.14 -10.36 -1.74
N ASP A 296 -29.07 -9.19 -2.38
CA ASP A 296 -27.82 -8.53 -2.76
C ASP A 296 -27.21 -7.71 -1.59
N ILE A 297 -28.04 -7.20 -0.67
CA ILE A 297 -27.61 -6.35 0.45
C ILE A 297 -26.54 -7.02 1.32
N THR A 298 -26.64 -8.32 1.58
CA THR A 298 -25.69 -9.02 2.46
C THR A 298 -24.28 -9.03 1.89
N SER A 299 -24.14 -9.27 0.59
CA SER A 299 -22.84 -9.24 -0.11
C SER A 299 -22.27 -7.82 -0.14
N VAL A 300 -23.12 -6.84 -0.47
CA VAL A 300 -22.72 -5.42 -0.52
C VAL A 300 -22.25 -4.91 0.84
N ILE A 301 -22.94 -5.27 1.94
CA ILE A 301 -22.53 -4.89 3.29
C ILE A 301 -21.17 -5.48 3.64
N THR A 302 -20.89 -6.73 3.26
CA THR A 302 -19.60 -7.37 3.51
C THR A 302 -18.48 -6.67 2.76
N GLU A 303 -18.65 -6.42 1.47
CA GLU A 303 -17.66 -5.72 0.66
C GLU A 303 -17.45 -4.27 1.14
N MET A 304 -18.52 -3.59 1.54
CA MET A 304 -18.42 -2.26 2.13
C MET A 304 -17.65 -2.27 3.47
N GLN A 305 -17.81 -3.29 4.29
CA GLN A 305 -17.03 -3.44 5.54
C GLN A 305 -15.55 -3.67 5.24
N ASN A 306 -15.22 -4.50 4.24
CA ASN A 306 -13.86 -4.72 3.77
C ASN A 306 -13.26 -3.40 3.25
N ALA A 307 -13.98 -2.69 2.38
CA ALA A 307 -13.56 -1.40 1.84
C ALA A 307 -13.33 -0.35 2.94
N LEU A 308 -14.18 -0.31 3.97
CA LEU A 308 -13.99 0.59 5.12
C LEU A 308 -12.77 0.21 5.99
N ALA A 309 -12.46 -1.07 6.12
CA ALA A 309 -11.26 -1.53 6.82
C ALA A 309 -10.00 -1.10 6.05
N CYS A 310 -9.98 -1.29 4.72
CA CYS A 310 -8.90 -0.83 3.84
C CYS A 310 -8.78 0.71 3.85
N ALA A 311 -9.90 1.44 3.77
CA ALA A 311 -9.91 2.89 3.89
C ALA A 311 -9.31 3.37 5.22
N THR A 312 -9.55 2.64 6.33
CA THR A 312 -8.95 2.96 7.63
C THR A 312 -7.43 2.90 7.54
N ARG A 313 -6.84 1.83 6.99
CA ARG A 313 -5.39 1.66 6.83
C ARG A 313 -4.78 2.74 5.94
N ILE A 314 -5.47 3.11 4.86
CA ILE A 314 -5.04 4.17 3.94
C ILE A 314 -5.07 5.54 4.66
N PHE A 315 -6.14 5.85 5.39
CA PHE A 315 -6.24 7.12 6.10
C PHE A 315 -5.33 7.20 7.32
N ASP A 316 -5.01 6.07 7.98
CA ASP A 316 -3.99 6.03 9.02
C ASP A 316 -2.63 6.42 8.43
N LEU A 317 -2.28 5.93 7.22
CA LEU A 317 -1.08 6.35 6.51
C LEU A 317 -1.11 7.85 6.14
N LEU A 318 -2.24 8.37 5.67
CA LEU A 318 -2.39 9.77 5.26
C LEU A 318 -2.43 10.77 6.44
N GLU A 319 -2.63 10.30 7.66
CA GLU A 319 -2.64 11.11 8.89
C GLU A 319 -1.34 11.02 9.67
N GLU A 320 -0.43 10.16 9.25
CA GLU A 320 0.88 10.10 9.86
C GLU A 320 1.55 11.47 9.75
N PRO A 321 2.16 11.99 10.83
CA PRO A 321 2.79 13.30 10.82
C PRO A 321 3.86 13.37 9.73
N GLU A 322 3.80 14.40 8.88
CA GLU A 322 4.88 14.71 7.94
C GLU A 322 6.15 15.09 8.73
N GLU A 323 7.32 14.88 8.14
CA GLU A 323 8.58 15.36 8.69
C GLU A 323 8.42 16.86 9.03
N VAL A 324 8.76 17.24 10.27
CA VAL A 324 8.54 18.59 10.80
C VAL A 324 9.09 19.63 9.82
N ASN A 325 8.33 20.68 9.59
CA ASN A 325 8.72 21.76 8.70
C ASN A 325 10.10 22.29 9.05
N ASP A 326 10.95 22.35 8.06
CA ASP A 326 12.30 22.83 8.16
C ASP A 326 12.36 24.33 8.45
N SER A 327 13.43 24.70 9.13
CA SER A 327 13.89 26.08 9.14
C SER A 327 14.11 26.56 7.68
N SER A 328 13.97 27.84 7.45
CA SER A 328 14.34 28.48 6.19
C SER A 328 15.85 28.76 6.09
N GLU A 329 16.61 28.46 7.15
CA GLU A 329 18.05 28.73 7.18
C GLU A 329 18.81 27.75 6.29
N VAL A 330 19.64 28.30 5.40
CA VAL A 330 20.40 27.56 4.40
C VAL A 330 21.89 27.73 4.69
N LEU A 331 22.65 26.65 4.51
CA LEU A 331 24.12 26.71 4.48
C LEU A 331 24.56 27.18 3.10
N GLU A 332 25.03 28.40 2.96
CA GLU A 332 25.50 28.94 1.66
C GLU A 332 26.90 28.41 1.31
N LYS A 333 27.80 28.35 2.28
CA LYS A 333 29.15 27.81 2.13
C LYS A 333 29.43 26.89 3.30
N VAL A 334 29.91 25.70 3.01
CA VAL A 334 30.22 24.68 4.02
C VAL A 334 31.72 24.39 3.98
N ASP A 335 32.40 24.71 5.07
CA ASP A 335 33.81 24.41 5.27
C ASP A 335 33.99 22.98 5.82
N GLY A 336 32.99 22.47 6.54
CA GLY A 336 32.92 21.08 7.02
C GLY A 336 33.46 20.88 8.43
N ASN A 337 33.37 21.92 9.30
CA ASN A 337 33.56 21.76 10.73
C ASN A 337 32.33 21.08 11.33
N VAL A 338 32.50 20.06 12.17
CA VAL A 338 31.40 19.37 12.85
C VAL A 338 31.69 19.29 14.35
N ASP A 339 30.80 19.93 15.14
CA ASP A 339 30.85 19.92 16.61
C ASP A 339 29.63 19.17 17.14
N ILE A 340 29.86 18.17 17.97
CA ILE A 340 28.85 17.36 18.64
C ILE A 340 29.05 17.50 20.14
N ASP A 341 27.99 17.97 20.80
CA ASP A 341 28.03 18.32 22.22
C ASP A 341 26.98 17.53 23.00
N HIS A 342 27.43 16.58 23.80
CA HIS A 342 26.64 15.78 24.74
C HIS A 342 25.33 15.21 24.17
N ILE A 343 25.39 14.55 22.99
CA ILE A 343 24.18 13.99 22.39
C ILE A 343 23.81 12.64 23.02
N ASP A 344 22.50 12.51 23.29
CA ASP A 344 21.85 11.24 23.60
C ASP A 344 20.83 10.89 22.52
N PHE A 345 20.69 9.59 22.26
CA PHE A 345 19.68 9.12 21.30
C PHE A 345 19.27 7.68 21.55
N SER A 346 17.98 7.40 21.35
CA SER A 346 17.39 6.07 21.37
C SER A 346 16.26 5.92 20.35
N TYR A 347 16.24 4.81 19.62
CA TYR A 347 15.10 4.45 18.76
C TYR A 347 13.86 4.07 19.59
N ASP A 348 14.08 3.42 20.72
CA ASP A 348 13.07 3.10 21.73
C ASP A 348 13.51 3.73 23.06
N LYS A 349 12.70 4.64 23.58
CA LYS A 349 12.98 5.38 24.82
C LYS A 349 13.19 4.49 26.06
N SER A 350 12.87 3.20 25.97
CA SER A 350 13.15 2.22 27.03
C SER A 350 14.58 1.69 27.01
N LYS A 351 15.34 1.91 25.90
CA LYS A 351 16.69 1.37 25.71
C LYS A 351 17.58 2.42 25.05
N SER A 352 18.41 3.05 25.86
CA SER A 352 19.43 3.99 25.36
C SER A 352 20.37 3.30 24.37
N LEU A 353 20.74 4.01 23.30
CA LEU A 353 21.66 3.51 22.28
C LEU A 353 22.91 4.38 22.13
N ILE A 354 22.77 5.69 22.17
CA ILE A 354 23.89 6.65 22.19
C ILE A 354 23.74 7.46 23.46
N GLU A 355 24.84 7.56 24.26
CA GLU A 355 24.87 8.27 25.52
C GLU A 355 26.12 9.13 25.63
N ASP A 356 25.92 10.40 25.95
CA ASP A 356 26.98 11.38 26.22
C ASP A 356 28.06 11.42 25.13
N PHE A 357 27.62 11.44 23.87
CA PHE A 357 28.51 11.38 22.71
C PHE A 357 29.04 12.77 22.38
N ASN A 358 30.37 12.94 22.43
CA ASN A 358 31.05 14.20 22.17
C ASN A 358 32.09 14.02 21.06
N LEU A 359 32.17 14.96 20.12
CA LEU A 359 33.11 14.90 19.01
C LEU A 359 33.36 16.28 18.40
N GLN A 360 34.65 16.61 18.15
CA GLN A 360 35.03 17.78 17.37
C GLN A 360 35.81 17.36 16.14
N VAL A 361 35.41 17.87 14.97
CA VAL A 361 36.00 17.52 13.68
C VAL A 361 36.32 18.80 12.90
N GLU A 362 37.60 18.98 12.58
CA GLU A 362 38.07 20.09 11.76
C GLU A 362 37.85 19.83 10.25
N PRO A 363 37.72 20.89 9.43
CA PRO A 363 37.57 20.77 8.00
C PRO A 363 38.65 19.90 7.33
N GLY A 364 38.23 18.99 6.45
CA GLY A 364 39.12 18.10 5.70
C GLY A 364 39.66 16.90 6.46
N MET A 365 39.28 16.71 7.74
CA MET A 365 39.63 15.51 8.50
C MET A 365 38.97 14.24 7.95
N ARG A 366 39.70 13.12 8.03
CA ARG A 366 39.17 11.77 7.76
C ARG A 366 38.92 11.05 9.08
N ILE A 367 37.66 10.78 9.40
CA ILE A 367 37.23 10.14 10.63
C ILE A 367 36.89 8.69 10.32
N ALA A 368 37.63 7.74 10.89
CA ALA A 368 37.30 6.32 10.82
C ALA A 368 36.46 5.91 12.03
N ILE A 369 35.29 5.34 11.81
CA ILE A 369 34.41 4.85 12.86
C ILE A 369 34.55 3.33 12.91
N VAL A 370 35.08 2.81 14.04
CA VAL A 370 35.33 1.39 14.25
C VAL A 370 34.58 0.88 15.46
N GLY A 371 34.20 -0.39 15.48
CA GLY A 371 33.52 -1.02 16.61
C GLY A 371 32.71 -2.24 16.19
N PRO A 372 32.25 -3.06 17.13
CA PRO A 372 31.46 -4.25 16.86
C PRO A 372 30.13 -3.93 16.19
N THR A 373 29.50 -4.95 15.59
CA THR A 373 28.17 -4.81 15.02
C THR A 373 27.16 -4.41 16.11
N GLY A 374 26.29 -3.45 15.81
CA GLY A 374 25.27 -2.96 16.75
C GLY A 374 25.75 -1.91 17.76
N CYS A 375 27.02 -1.44 17.71
CA CYS A 375 27.51 -0.41 18.62
C CYS A 375 27.04 1.02 18.32
N GLY A 376 26.20 1.26 17.29
CA GLY A 376 25.65 2.58 17.00
C GLY A 376 26.26 3.33 15.79
N LYS A 377 27.20 2.74 15.01
CA LYS A 377 27.86 3.40 13.86
C LYS A 377 26.86 3.96 12.84
N THR A 378 25.94 3.14 12.36
CA THR A 378 24.90 3.57 11.41
C THR A 378 23.94 4.58 12.03
N THR A 379 23.65 4.44 13.32
CA THR A 379 22.83 5.41 14.06
C THR A 379 23.48 6.78 14.10
N PHE A 380 24.78 6.85 14.38
CA PHE A 380 25.53 8.10 14.33
C PHE A 380 25.45 8.78 12.95
N ILE A 381 25.61 8.00 11.88
CA ILE A 381 25.43 8.51 10.49
C ILE A 381 24.02 9.07 10.29
N ASN A 382 22.99 8.36 10.76
CA ASN A 382 21.60 8.79 10.62
C ASN A 382 21.33 10.10 11.37
N LEU A 383 22.01 10.34 12.51
CA LEU A 383 21.91 11.59 13.25
C LEU A 383 22.62 12.75 12.54
N LEU A 384 23.80 12.52 11.95
CA LEU A 384 24.50 13.53 11.14
C LEU A 384 23.66 13.99 9.94
N MET A 385 22.96 13.07 9.27
CA MET A 385 22.06 13.36 8.15
C MET A 385 20.69 13.91 8.59
N ARG A 386 20.49 14.01 9.90
CA ARG A 386 19.19 14.37 10.50
C ARG A 386 18.04 13.55 9.90
N PHE A 387 18.25 12.22 9.74
CA PHE A 387 17.18 11.27 9.50
C PHE A 387 16.38 11.00 10.78
N TYR A 388 17.01 11.25 11.92
CA TYR A 388 16.45 11.26 13.26
C TYR A 388 16.96 12.48 13.99
N ASP A 389 16.11 13.10 14.81
CA ASP A 389 16.53 14.17 15.72
C ASP A 389 17.08 13.57 17.01
N VAL A 390 18.07 14.21 17.64
CA VAL A 390 18.65 13.77 18.92
C VAL A 390 17.66 13.94 20.07
N ASP A 391 17.77 13.11 21.10
CA ASP A 391 16.94 13.22 22.32
C ASP A 391 17.42 14.37 23.23
N SER A 392 18.74 14.58 23.29
CA SER A 392 19.38 15.70 24.02
C SER A 392 20.71 16.05 23.36
N GLY A 393 21.30 17.17 23.76
CA GLY A 393 22.55 17.69 23.20
C GLY A 393 22.36 18.41 21.87
N LYS A 394 23.46 18.67 21.15
CA LYS A 394 23.45 19.41 19.87
C LYS A 394 24.49 18.87 18.89
N ILE A 395 24.14 18.90 17.61
CA ILE A 395 25.07 18.68 16.50
C ILE A 395 25.13 20.00 15.72
N CYS A 396 26.31 20.55 15.54
CA CYS A 396 26.52 21.78 14.79
C CYS A 396 27.41 21.53 13.56
N ILE A 397 27.12 22.20 12.44
CA ILE A 397 27.95 22.25 11.25
C ILE A 397 28.33 23.69 11.01
N ASP A 398 29.65 23.97 10.96
CA ASP A 398 30.22 25.31 10.83
C ASP A 398 29.63 26.29 11.86
N GLY A 399 29.42 25.81 13.11
CA GLY A 399 28.88 26.54 14.25
C GLY A 399 27.37 26.72 14.26
N LYS A 400 26.63 26.17 13.29
CA LYS A 400 25.16 26.24 13.23
C LYS A 400 24.53 24.91 13.65
N PRO A 401 23.59 24.89 14.59
CA PRO A 401 22.86 23.69 14.99
C PRO A 401 22.07 23.10 13.79
N ILE A 402 22.15 21.78 13.59
CA ILE A 402 21.48 21.14 12.44
C ILE A 402 19.95 21.14 12.52
N ASP A 403 19.38 21.29 13.72
CA ASP A 403 17.94 21.40 13.96
C ASP A 403 17.39 22.79 13.55
N GLU A 404 18.24 23.79 13.45
CA GLU A 404 17.91 25.13 12.95
C GLU A 404 18.12 25.27 11.43
N LEU A 405 18.72 24.27 10.77
CA LEU A 405 18.98 24.27 9.33
C LEU A 405 17.85 23.59 8.54
N SER A 406 17.67 24.01 7.30
CA SER A 406 16.86 23.29 6.33
C SER A 406 17.49 21.90 6.07
N ARG A 407 16.69 20.82 6.23
CA ARG A 407 17.13 19.45 5.95
C ARG A 407 17.66 19.27 4.54
N HIS A 408 17.04 19.98 3.58
CA HIS A 408 17.50 19.94 2.19
C HIS A 408 18.91 20.52 2.05
N SER A 409 19.20 21.66 2.67
CA SER A 409 20.52 22.28 2.67
C SER A 409 21.56 21.42 3.39
N LEU A 410 21.20 20.90 4.57
CA LEU A 410 22.03 19.99 5.35
C LEU A 410 22.42 18.75 4.52
N ARG A 411 21.40 18.03 3.99
CA ARG A 411 21.61 16.79 3.24
C ARG A 411 22.36 17.02 1.93
N LYS A 412 22.21 18.19 1.29
CA LYS A 412 22.98 18.58 0.10
C LYS A 412 24.47 18.79 0.40
N SER A 413 24.83 19.12 1.63
CA SER A 413 26.22 19.31 2.06
C SER A 413 26.97 17.97 2.24
N PHE A 414 26.26 16.85 2.27
CA PHE A 414 26.82 15.51 2.41
C PHE A 414 26.71 14.71 1.12
N GLY A 415 27.75 13.98 0.78
CA GLY A 415 27.72 12.88 -0.18
C GLY A 415 27.72 11.56 0.56
N MET A 416 26.80 10.68 0.23
CA MET A 416 26.63 9.43 0.93
C MET A 416 26.82 8.23 0.00
N VAL A 417 27.70 7.31 0.38
CA VAL A 417 27.86 6.00 -0.25
C VAL A 417 27.58 4.95 0.81
N LEU A 418 26.46 4.26 0.66
CA LEU A 418 25.98 3.23 1.59
C LEU A 418 26.55 1.86 1.26
N GLN A 419 26.50 0.95 2.24
CA GLN A 419 26.81 -0.47 2.07
C GLN A 419 25.92 -1.11 1.00
N ASP A 420 24.62 -0.87 1.07
CA ASP A 420 23.66 -1.34 0.07
C ASP A 420 23.63 -0.38 -1.11
N THR A 421 24.25 -0.79 -2.20
CA THR A 421 24.33 -0.01 -3.42
C THR A 421 23.05 -0.10 -4.23
N TRP A 422 22.30 0.99 -4.29
CA TRP A 422 21.07 1.06 -5.06
C TRP A 422 21.31 1.63 -6.48
N ILE A 423 20.82 0.90 -7.47
CA ILE A 423 20.83 1.29 -8.89
C ILE A 423 19.38 1.44 -9.36
N LYS A 424 19.05 2.63 -9.87
CA LYS A 424 17.78 2.90 -10.53
C LYS A 424 17.68 2.08 -11.82
N SER A 425 16.53 1.45 -12.08
CA SER A 425 16.24 0.91 -13.41
C SER A 425 16.18 2.05 -14.43
N GLY A 426 17.17 2.11 -15.32
CA GLY A 426 17.37 3.21 -16.27
C GLY A 426 18.78 3.20 -16.83
N THR A 427 19.17 4.23 -17.60
CA THR A 427 20.50 4.29 -18.22
C THR A 427 21.60 4.53 -17.19
N VAL A 428 22.85 4.21 -17.55
CA VAL A 428 24.05 4.57 -16.76
C VAL A 428 24.08 6.08 -16.52
N ARG A 429 23.79 6.87 -17.56
CA ARG A 429 23.67 8.34 -17.50
C ARG A 429 22.72 8.77 -16.41
N GLU A 430 21.47 8.28 -16.41
CA GLU A 430 20.44 8.60 -15.41
C GLU A 430 20.86 8.20 -13.99
N ASN A 431 21.61 7.13 -13.86
CA ASN A 431 22.13 6.69 -12.57
C ASN A 431 23.22 7.60 -12.02
N ILE A 432 24.15 8.05 -12.86
CA ILE A 432 25.23 8.94 -12.45
C ILE A 432 24.69 10.36 -12.18
N SER A 433 23.84 10.88 -13.08
CA SER A 433 23.30 12.24 -12.97
C SER A 433 22.17 12.38 -11.95
N PHE A 434 21.87 11.34 -11.15
CA PHE A 434 20.75 11.34 -10.18
C PHE A 434 20.78 12.53 -9.21
N GLY A 435 21.97 12.95 -8.75
CA GLY A 435 22.15 14.10 -7.85
C GLY A 435 22.34 15.45 -8.57
N LYS A 436 22.65 15.42 -9.89
CA LYS A 436 22.86 16.60 -10.76
C LYS A 436 22.25 16.33 -12.14
N PRO A 437 20.91 16.49 -12.30
CA PRO A 437 20.21 16.14 -13.54
C PRO A 437 20.68 16.90 -14.79
N ASP A 438 21.19 18.12 -14.61
CA ASP A 438 21.66 19.00 -15.69
C ASP A 438 23.15 18.83 -16.02
N ALA A 439 23.79 17.74 -15.57
CA ALA A 439 25.20 17.49 -15.83
C ALA A 439 25.45 17.21 -17.31
N THR A 440 26.52 17.83 -17.83
CA THR A 440 26.96 17.57 -19.21
C THR A 440 27.67 16.22 -19.33
N ASP A 441 27.80 15.71 -20.57
CA ASP A 441 28.51 14.46 -20.83
C ASP A 441 29.97 14.52 -20.41
N GLU A 442 30.62 15.69 -20.58
CA GLU A 442 31.99 15.92 -20.17
C GLU A 442 32.14 15.81 -18.65
N GLU A 443 31.19 16.38 -17.88
CA GLU A 443 31.15 16.30 -16.40
C GLU A 443 30.94 14.85 -15.94
N ILE A 444 30.02 14.12 -16.58
CA ILE A 444 29.76 12.72 -16.28
C ILE A 444 30.98 11.84 -16.56
N ILE A 445 31.64 12.04 -17.72
CA ILE A 445 32.83 11.29 -18.09
C ILE A 445 34.01 11.63 -17.18
N TRP A 446 34.16 12.89 -16.78
CA TRP A 446 35.16 13.32 -15.82
C TRP A 446 34.93 12.60 -14.46
N ALA A 447 33.73 12.68 -13.92
CA ALA A 447 33.39 12.02 -12.65
C ALA A 447 33.60 10.49 -12.72
N ALA A 448 33.26 9.88 -13.85
CA ALA A 448 33.46 8.44 -14.07
C ALA A 448 34.96 8.05 -14.15
N LYS A 449 35.82 8.91 -14.70
CA LYS A 449 37.27 8.69 -14.73
C LYS A 449 37.87 8.81 -13.33
N GLU A 450 37.52 9.85 -12.58
CA GLU A 450 38.00 10.06 -11.21
C GLU A 450 37.52 8.94 -10.26
N ALA A 451 36.30 8.47 -10.41
CA ALA A 451 35.72 7.34 -9.67
C ALA A 451 36.09 5.96 -10.24
N LYS A 452 37.02 5.86 -11.23
CA LYS A 452 37.48 4.60 -11.85
C LYS A 452 36.37 3.75 -12.49
N SER A 453 35.21 4.31 -12.75
CA SER A 453 34.07 3.60 -13.36
C SER A 453 34.07 3.67 -14.90
N TRP A 454 34.79 4.64 -15.50
CA TRP A 454 34.78 4.85 -16.95
C TRP A 454 35.24 3.63 -17.77
N ASP A 455 36.19 2.87 -17.26
CA ASP A 455 36.75 1.72 -17.98
C ASP A 455 35.75 0.59 -18.19
N PHE A 456 34.86 0.36 -17.25
CA PHE A 456 33.80 -0.61 -17.47
C PHE A 456 32.62 -0.01 -18.24
N ILE A 457 32.28 1.28 -18.01
CA ILE A 457 31.14 1.95 -18.69
C ILE A 457 31.36 1.95 -20.21
N ARG A 458 32.57 2.33 -20.69
CA ARG A 458 32.89 2.34 -22.13
C ARG A 458 32.83 0.97 -22.80
N ARG A 459 32.89 -0.14 -22.05
CA ARG A 459 32.76 -1.51 -22.54
C ARG A 459 31.32 -2.01 -22.61
N LEU A 460 30.39 -1.28 -22.04
CA LEU A 460 28.99 -1.60 -22.15
C LEU A 460 28.50 -1.36 -23.59
N PRO A 461 27.48 -2.13 -24.06
CA PRO A 461 27.06 -2.08 -25.48
C PRO A 461 26.70 -0.69 -26.00
N GLN A 462 26.12 0.17 -25.15
CA GLN A 462 25.71 1.54 -25.48
C GLN A 462 26.40 2.58 -24.59
N GLY A 463 27.50 2.23 -23.90
CA GLY A 463 28.22 3.15 -23.01
C GLY A 463 27.31 3.77 -21.94
N LEU A 464 27.23 5.10 -21.87
CA LEU A 464 26.39 5.85 -20.94
C LEU A 464 24.87 5.61 -21.12
N ASP A 465 24.45 5.24 -22.32
CA ASP A 465 23.04 5.03 -22.63
C ASP A 465 22.59 3.57 -22.45
N THR A 466 23.49 2.69 -21.95
CA THR A 466 23.14 1.32 -21.59
C THR A 466 22.13 1.31 -20.43
N VAL A 467 21.02 0.62 -20.62
CA VAL A 467 19.99 0.44 -19.59
C VAL A 467 20.46 -0.61 -18.58
N LEU A 468 20.43 -0.24 -17.30
CA LEU A 468 20.77 -1.11 -16.17
C LEU A 468 19.52 -1.58 -15.44
N HIS A 469 19.57 -2.82 -14.99
CA HIS A 469 18.67 -3.40 -14.00
C HIS A 469 19.50 -3.87 -12.80
N GLU A 470 18.86 -4.21 -11.71
CA GLU A 470 19.53 -4.52 -10.45
C GLU A 470 20.65 -5.58 -10.60
N ASP A 471 20.42 -6.61 -11.43
CA ASP A 471 21.36 -7.72 -11.63
C ASP A 471 22.24 -7.56 -12.88
N SER A 472 22.24 -6.40 -13.54
CA SER A 472 22.94 -6.19 -14.81
C SER A 472 24.45 -6.08 -14.67
N ILE A 473 24.94 -5.71 -13.50
CA ILE A 473 26.36 -5.42 -13.21
C ILE A 473 26.77 -5.99 -11.86
N SER A 474 28.10 -6.23 -11.71
CA SER A 474 28.64 -6.76 -10.44
C SER A 474 28.50 -5.78 -9.29
N GLN A 475 28.56 -6.29 -8.04
CA GLN A 475 28.47 -5.47 -6.83
C GLN A 475 29.54 -4.37 -6.77
N GLY A 476 30.78 -4.67 -7.19
CA GLY A 476 31.84 -3.67 -7.27
C GLY A 476 31.56 -2.58 -8.31
N GLN A 477 30.98 -2.95 -9.48
CA GLN A 477 30.58 -1.97 -10.49
C GLN A 477 29.43 -1.09 -10.00
N LYS A 478 28.46 -1.64 -9.26
CA LYS A 478 27.40 -0.85 -8.59
C LYS A 478 28.02 0.17 -7.64
N GLN A 479 28.98 -0.25 -6.81
CA GLN A 479 29.66 0.63 -5.87
C GLN A 479 30.43 1.76 -6.58
N LEU A 480 31.17 1.45 -7.67
CA LEU A 480 31.84 2.47 -8.49
C LEU A 480 30.83 3.47 -9.09
N LEU A 481 29.64 3.04 -9.53
CA LEU A 481 28.59 3.96 -9.99
C LEU A 481 28.06 4.85 -8.88
N CYS A 482 27.86 4.31 -7.67
CA CYS A 482 27.46 5.11 -6.51
C CYS A 482 28.51 6.15 -6.13
N ILE A 483 29.81 5.79 -6.18
CA ILE A 483 30.91 6.73 -5.97
C ILE A 483 30.92 7.79 -7.09
N THR A 484 30.70 7.40 -8.34
CA THR A 484 30.65 8.33 -9.49
C THR A 484 29.52 9.36 -9.32
N ARG A 485 28.37 8.93 -8.82
CA ARG A 485 27.22 9.81 -8.49
C ARG A 485 27.61 10.90 -7.50
N VAL A 486 28.30 10.54 -6.42
CA VAL A 486 28.78 11.49 -5.41
C VAL A 486 29.93 12.35 -5.95
N MET A 487 30.84 11.78 -6.76
CA MET A 487 31.93 12.50 -7.41
C MET A 487 31.43 13.60 -8.36
N LEU A 488 30.31 13.38 -9.04
CA LEU A 488 29.69 14.37 -9.92
C LEU A 488 29.12 15.58 -9.14
N CYS A 489 28.64 15.36 -7.92
CA CYS A 489 28.06 16.42 -7.08
C CYS A 489 29.08 17.20 -6.28
N LEU A 490 30.26 16.63 -6.00
CA LEU A 490 31.35 17.21 -5.22
C LEU A 490 30.93 17.86 -3.88
N PRO A 491 30.22 17.17 -3.01
CA PRO A 491 29.79 17.72 -1.74
C PRO A 491 31.02 17.99 -0.81
N PRO A 492 30.95 18.99 0.08
CA PRO A 492 32.02 19.34 1.00
C PRO A 492 32.28 18.28 2.10
N MET A 493 31.27 17.51 2.45
CA MET A 493 31.35 16.45 3.46
C MET A 493 30.94 15.11 2.90
N LEU A 494 31.48 14.03 3.45
CA LEU A 494 31.24 12.67 2.96
C LEU A 494 30.87 11.72 4.10
N ILE A 495 29.97 10.81 3.80
CA ILE A 495 29.66 9.64 4.63
C ILE A 495 29.85 8.40 3.77
N LEU A 496 30.76 7.53 4.19
CA LEU A 496 31.14 6.34 3.41
C LEU A 496 30.99 5.10 4.30
N ASP A 497 30.28 4.08 3.79
CA ASP A 497 30.16 2.78 4.44
C ASP A 497 30.87 1.71 3.61
N GLU A 498 31.98 1.18 4.13
CA GLU A 498 32.95 0.33 3.40
C GLU A 498 32.65 -1.17 3.52
N ALA A 499 31.43 -1.63 3.43
CA ALA A 499 31.21 -3.07 3.39
C ALA A 499 31.43 -3.67 1.99
N THR A 500 32.50 -4.43 1.83
CA THR A 500 32.94 -4.98 0.51
C THR A 500 33.14 -6.50 0.49
N SER A 501 32.43 -7.25 1.32
CA SER A 501 32.63 -8.70 1.52
C SER A 501 32.44 -9.60 0.27
N SER A 502 32.06 -9.04 -0.89
CA SER A 502 31.68 -9.81 -2.08
C SER A 502 32.25 -9.27 -3.40
N ILE A 503 33.40 -8.53 -3.36
CA ILE A 503 34.00 -7.89 -4.53
C ILE A 503 35.32 -8.60 -4.85
N ASP A 504 35.61 -8.78 -6.15
CA ASP A 504 36.91 -9.30 -6.59
C ASP A 504 38.06 -8.33 -6.28
N THR A 505 39.26 -8.84 -6.03
CA THR A 505 40.43 -8.06 -5.58
C THR A 505 40.78 -6.90 -6.53
N ARG A 506 40.60 -7.07 -7.84
CA ARG A 506 40.92 -6.01 -8.81
C ARG A 506 39.96 -4.85 -8.73
N THR A 507 38.67 -5.14 -8.68
CA THR A 507 37.62 -4.12 -8.54
C THR A 507 37.71 -3.47 -7.17
N GLU A 508 38.09 -4.24 -6.14
CA GLU A 508 38.31 -3.74 -4.79
C GLU A 508 39.36 -2.63 -4.74
N LEU A 509 40.51 -2.81 -5.41
CA LEU A 509 41.55 -1.78 -5.54
C LEU A 509 41.03 -0.52 -6.24
N GLN A 510 40.22 -0.68 -7.29
CA GLN A 510 39.60 0.45 -8.00
C GLN A 510 38.64 1.23 -7.12
N VAL A 511 37.82 0.53 -6.33
CA VAL A 511 36.89 1.14 -5.34
C VAL A 511 37.68 1.93 -4.30
N GLN A 512 38.79 1.36 -3.79
CA GLN A 512 39.65 2.04 -2.84
C GLN A 512 40.24 3.33 -3.39
N GLU A 513 40.85 3.28 -4.61
CA GLU A 513 41.35 4.47 -5.26
C GLU A 513 40.27 5.53 -5.50
N ALA A 514 39.06 5.09 -5.85
CA ALA A 514 37.93 5.98 -6.04
C ALA A 514 37.52 6.68 -4.74
N PHE A 515 37.48 5.95 -3.62
CA PHE A 515 37.24 6.53 -2.29
C PHE A 515 38.35 7.52 -1.89
N ASP A 516 39.61 7.16 -2.07
CA ASP A 516 40.72 8.06 -1.75
C ASP A 516 40.66 9.35 -2.56
N ASN A 517 40.32 9.27 -3.86
CA ASN A 517 40.11 10.45 -4.70
C ASN A 517 38.92 11.29 -4.22
N LEU A 518 37.81 10.63 -3.84
CA LEU A 518 36.59 11.29 -3.36
C LEU A 518 36.84 12.04 -2.03
N MET A 519 37.64 11.49 -1.12
CA MET A 519 37.93 12.07 0.19
C MET A 519 38.94 13.23 0.19
N LYS A 520 39.68 13.47 -0.89
CA LYS A 520 40.70 14.52 -0.92
C LYS A 520 40.10 15.90 -0.62
N GLY A 521 40.64 16.54 0.45
CA GLY A 521 40.24 17.89 0.86
C GLY A 521 38.82 18.03 1.40
N ARG A 522 38.16 16.92 1.81
CA ARG A 522 36.81 16.92 2.34
C ARG A 522 36.73 16.26 3.69
N THR A 523 35.88 16.80 4.56
CA THR A 523 35.56 16.16 5.84
C THR A 523 34.81 14.86 5.56
N SER A 524 35.35 13.73 6.04
CA SER A 524 34.85 12.41 5.68
C SER A 524 34.65 11.52 6.90
N PHE A 525 33.43 11.01 7.07
CA PHE A 525 33.09 10.01 8.08
C PHE A 525 33.02 8.64 7.39
N VAL A 526 33.88 7.72 7.81
CA VAL A 526 34.00 6.40 7.18
C VAL A 526 33.73 5.32 8.20
N VAL A 527 32.68 4.50 7.97
CA VAL A 527 32.50 3.25 8.72
C VAL A 527 33.50 2.25 8.16
N ALA A 528 34.64 2.16 8.86
CA ALA A 528 35.79 1.47 8.34
C ALA A 528 35.75 -0.02 8.66
N HIS A 529 35.79 -0.84 7.62
CA HIS A 529 35.96 -2.30 7.68
C HIS A 529 37.30 -2.75 7.10
N ARG A 530 38.14 -1.80 6.63
CA ARG A 530 39.43 -2.06 6.01
C ARG A 530 40.58 -1.43 6.79
N LEU A 531 41.68 -2.18 6.87
CA LEU A 531 42.88 -1.75 7.55
C LEU A 531 43.49 -0.47 6.94
N SER A 532 43.52 -0.36 5.60
CA SER A 532 44.06 0.81 4.90
C SER A 532 43.32 2.10 5.25
N THR A 533 42.01 2.06 5.32
CA THR A 533 41.16 3.21 5.68
C THR A 533 41.39 3.64 7.12
N ILE A 534 41.48 2.67 8.04
CA ILE A 534 41.72 2.94 9.47
C ILE A 534 43.11 3.58 9.67
N ARG A 535 44.15 3.06 9.02
CA ARG A 535 45.53 3.58 9.16
C ARG A 535 45.71 4.99 8.63
N ASN A 536 44.99 5.36 7.57
CA ASN A 536 45.11 6.66 6.90
C ASN A 536 44.12 7.70 7.47
N ALA A 537 43.34 7.36 8.52
CA ALA A 537 42.42 8.28 9.15
C ALA A 537 43.15 9.32 10.00
N SER A 538 42.66 10.58 9.98
CA SER A 538 43.16 11.65 10.85
C SER A 538 42.74 11.41 12.32
N LEU A 539 41.57 10.80 12.50
CA LEU A 539 41.02 10.45 13.80
C LEU A 539 40.26 9.12 13.70
N ILE A 540 40.48 8.23 14.62
CA ILE A 540 39.75 6.98 14.76
C ILE A 540 38.83 7.11 15.98
N LEU A 541 37.54 6.86 15.77
CA LEU A 541 36.54 6.77 16.85
C LEU A 541 36.21 5.30 17.09
N VAL A 542 36.52 4.84 18.30
CA VAL A 542 36.24 3.48 18.74
C VAL A 542 34.93 3.46 19.50
N MET A 543 33.90 2.89 18.89
CA MET A 543 32.58 2.83 19.48
C MET A 543 32.28 1.46 20.07
N LYS A 544 31.74 1.46 21.30
CA LYS A 544 31.22 0.28 21.97
C LYS A 544 30.01 0.66 22.82
N ASP A 545 28.95 -0.15 22.69
CA ASP A 545 27.70 0.04 23.45
C ASP A 545 27.15 1.49 23.39
N GLY A 546 27.24 2.12 22.21
CA GLY A 546 26.72 3.47 21.95
C GLY A 546 27.61 4.63 22.42
N LYS A 547 28.80 4.37 22.98
CA LYS A 547 29.74 5.38 23.48
C LYS A 547 31.04 5.36 22.69
N ILE A 548 31.71 6.51 22.63
CA ILE A 548 33.11 6.58 22.22
C ILE A 548 33.92 6.14 23.46
N ILE A 549 34.61 5.01 23.33
CA ILE A 549 35.47 4.47 24.42
C ILE A 549 36.94 4.85 24.26
N GLU A 550 37.37 5.06 23.00
CA GLU A 550 38.73 5.48 22.65
C GLU A 550 38.66 6.39 21.44
N GLN A 551 39.54 7.38 21.35
CA GLN A 551 39.73 8.24 20.18
C GLN A 551 41.18 8.65 20.04
N GLY A 552 41.70 8.67 18.83
CA GLY A 552 43.09 9.03 18.54
C GLY A 552 43.54 8.57 17.17
N THR A 553 44.84 8.73 16.91
CA THR A 553 45.45 8.20 15.68
C THR A 553 45.72 6.70 15.81
N HIS A 554 45.95 6.04 14.68
CA HIS A 554 46.29 4.61 14.63
C HIS A 554 47.48 4.25 15.57
N GLU A 555 48.55 5.07 15.54
CA GLU A 555 49.76 4.82 16.33
C GLU A 555 49.51 5.03 17.83
N GLU A 556 48.76 6.05 18.21
CA GLU A 556 48.42 6.33 19.62
C GLU A 556 47.58 5.20 20.22
N LEU A 557 46.50 4.82 19.56
CA LEU A 557 45.61 3.77 20.05
C LEU A 557 46.26 2.38 20.10
N LEU A 558 47.23 2.09 19.23
CA LEU A 558 48.02 0.85 19.35
C LEU A 558 48.96 0.86 20.56
N LYS A 559 49.57 2.02 20.88
CA LYS A 559 50.46 2.17 22.05
C LYS A 559 49.69 2.06 23.35
N GLU A 560 48.46 2.56 23.40
CA GLU A 560 47.60 2.47 24.58
C GLU A 560 47.23 1.02 24.93
N GLY A 561 47.24 0.10 23.94
CA GLY A 561 46.94 -1.32 24.17
C GLY A 561 45.48 -1.60 24.57
N GLY A 562 44.58 -0.66 24.32
CA GLY A 562 43.17 -0.72 24.69
C GLY A 562 42.31 -1.59 23.78
N PHE A 563 41.01 -1.29 23.73
CA PHE A 563 40.02 -2.05 22.94
C PHE A 563 40.35 -2.03 21.46
N TYR A 564 40.79 -0.88 20.94
CA TYR A 564 41.25 -0.75 19.52
C TYR A 564 42.37 -1.73 19.20
N SER A 565 43.40 -1.79 20.04
CA SER A 565 44.52 -2.69 19.84
C SER A 565 44.09 -4.17 19.82
N HIS A 566 43.16 -4.56 20.70
CA HIS A 566 42.56 -5.90 20.71
C HIS A 566 41.75 -6.17 19.45
N LEU A 567 40.92 -5.21 19.03
CA LEU A 567 40.12 -5.32 17.80
C LEU A 567 41.03 -5.45 16.55
N TYR A 568 42.06 -4.62 16.47
CA TYR A 568 43.05 -4.64 15.40
C TYR A 568 43.76 -5.99 15.30
N ASN A 569 44.28 -6.48 16.43
CA ASN A 569 45.02 -7.74 16.50
C ASN A 569 44.11 -8.95 16.16
N SER A 570 42.84 -8.91 16.55
CA SER A 570 41.90 -9.99 16.26
C SER A 570 41.41 -10.03 14.82
N GLN A 571 41.32 -8.89 14.14
CA GLN A 571 40.76 -8.80 12.78
C GLN A 571 41.82 -8.74 11.70
N PHE A 572 43.00 -8.18 11.98
CA PHE A 572 43.97 -7.81 10.95
C PHE A 572 45.37 -8.39 11.15
N GLN A 573 45.73 -8.91 12.32
CA GLN A 573 46.93 -9.71 12.44
C GLN A 573 46.67 -11.12 11.92
N VAL A 574 47.12 -11.38 10.73
CA VAL A 574 47.29 -12.76 10.25
C VAL A 574 48.25 -13.44 11.18
N VAL A 575 47.83 -14.53 11.80
CA VAL A 575 48.70 -15.41 12.56
C VAL A 575 49.84 -15.81 11.63
N SER A 576 51.03 -15.24 11.88
CA SER A 576 52.29 -15.62 11.20
C SER A 576 52.69 -17.04 11.67
#